data_21377c78ac81711c4d7a223f485ce9ac
#
_entry.id   21377c78ac81711c4d7a223f485ce9ac
#
_cell.length_a   1.000
_cell.length_b   1.000
_cell.length_c   1.000
_cell.angle_alpha   90.00
_cell.angle_beta   90.00
_cell.angle_gamma   90.00
#
_symmetry.space_group_name_H-M   'P 1'
#
loop_
_entity.id
_entity.type
_entity.pdbx_description
1 polymer ?
#
loop_
_entity_poly.entity_id
_entity_poly.type
_entity_poly.pdbx_seq_one_letter_code
_entity_poly.pdbx_strand_id
1 'polypeptide(L)'
;MQAISVQSAQGQYDIHVGDALLQGVGAGIVKRIPKARVAVLVMDQSIAQTWAREVVVSLEAAGLRVVTHVVVASEENKSIAQVEKVWRRMLAERVQRSDVLCVMGGGIVGDMAAFAASTYMRGIATVMLPTTLLAMVDAAIGGKTAVNLPMSSDALDTSVNSGGAKNSQQSLPTNLTNNGTNNLAKNMAGTICAPAWVVSDVRTLSTLSTREFRCGLAECVKHALLADEPMLSWLEKNREGLRAMDPARLVELVHRSASVKATIVSRDEQEHGERAHLNLGHTFAHAIESLLHEQVHHGEAVSIGLVAMAAASQAAGWWPDADKFQLSKRLADVGLPVRVPAAVDRAQLKNAMKLDKKGQSGAIRLVLLKGIGHPGVLDAASEQVIHAGLDAIGA
;
A
#
# COMPACT_ATOMS: atom_id res chain seq x y z
N MET A 1 -1.62 23.37 -6.87
CA MET A 1 -0.89 22.17 -7.29
C MET A 1 0.50 22.20 -6.69
N GLN A 2 0.90 21.12 -6.06
CA GLN A 2 2.24 20.88 -5.50
C GLN A 2 2.86 19.69 -6.23
N ALA A 3 4.18 19.68 -6.40
CA ALA A 3 4.90 18.63 -7.09
C ALA A 3 6.00 18.05 -6.19
N ILE A 4 6.13 16.72 -6.19
CA ILE A 4 7.16 15.96 -5.48
C ILE A 4 7.90 15.14 -6.52
N SER A 5 9.22 15.24 -6.54
CA SER A 5 10.07 14.48 -7.47
C SER A 5 10.59 13.21 -6.79
N VAL A 6 10.52 12.09 -7.48
CA VAL A 6 10.97 10.79 -6.99
C VAL A 6 12.04 10.24 -7.91
N GLN A 7 13.17 9.85 -7.34
CA GLN A 7 14.24 9.17 -8.07
C GLN A 7 13.99 7.66 -8.07
N SER A 8 14.22 7.01 -9.21
CA SER A 8 14.14 5.56 -9.34
C SER A 8 15.25 5.04 -10.26
N ALA A 9 15.47 3.74 -10.29
CA ALA A 9 16.41 3.10 -11.22
C ALA A 9 16.03 3.30 -12.70
N GLN A 10 14.74 3.58 -12.98
CA GLN A 10 14.23 3.83 -14.32
C GLN A 10 14.24 5.32 -14.71
N GLY A 11 14.71 6.19 -13.83
CA GLY A 11 14.73 7.65 -14.00
C GLY A 11 13.88 8.35 -12.94
N GLN A 12 13.64 9.65 -13.19
CA GLN A 12 12.84 10.49 -12.31
C GLN A 12 11.38 10.51 -12.77
N TYR A 13 10.45 10.51 -11.81
CA TYR A 13 9.04 10.81 -12.07
C TYR A 13 8.50 11.80 -11.03
N ASP A 14 7.39 12.45 -11.36
CA ASP A 14 6.76 13.44 -10.49
C ASP A 14 5.43 12.92 -9.93
N ILE A 15 5.15 13.31 -8.68
CA ILE A 15 3.84 13.19 -8.05
C ILE A 15 3.24 14.59 -8.00
N HIS A 16 2.13 14.81 -8.67
CA HIS A 16 1.37 16.06 -8.58
C HIS A 16 0.22 15.88 -7.61
N VAL A 17 0.13 16.77 -6.65
CA VAL A 17 -0.94 16.81 -5.65
C VAL A 17 -1.71 18.12 -5.79
N GLY A 18 -3.02 18.06 -5.89
CA GLY A 18 -3.82 19.27 -6.03
C GLY A 18 -5.32 19.00 -6.14
N ASP A 19 -6.03 20.07 -6.41
CA ASP A 19 -7.45 20.12 -6.67
C ASP A 19 -7.67 20.28 -8.18
N ALA A 20 -8.68 19.61 -8.74
CA ALA A 20 -9.06 19.67 -10.15
C ALA A 20 -7.93 19.26 -11.15
N LEU A 21 -7.08 18.30 -10.79
CA LEU A 21 -5.97 17.86 -11.64
C LEU A 21 -6.39 16.90 -12.77
N LEU A 22 -7.49 16.15 -12.60
CA LEU A 22 -7.96 15.16 -13.58
C LEU A 22 -8.23 15.75 -14.94
N GLN A 23 -8.67 17.02 -15.00
CA GLN A 23 -8.92 17.75 -16.26
C GLN A 23 -7.67 17.97 -17.11
N GLY A 24 -6.50 17.97 -16.48
CA GLY A 24 -5.21 18.18 -17.15
C GLY A 24 -4.46 16.90 -17.51
N VAL A 25 -5.00 15.71 -17.18
CA VAL A 25 -4.29 14.44 -17.33
C VAL A 25 -3.90 14.16 -18.79
N GLY A 26 -4.80 14.36 -19.74
CA GLY A 26 -4.53 14.12 -21.16
C GLY A 26 -3.37 14.98 -21.69
N ALA A 27 -3.42 16.28 -21.46
CA ALA A 27 -2.35 17.20 -21.87
C ALA A 27 -1.01 16.85 -21.18
N GLY A 28 -1.08 16.47 -19.89
CA GLY A 28 0.09 16.03 -19.12
C GLY A 28 0.73 14.75 -19.65
N ILE A 29 -0.07 13.81 -20.15
CA ILE A 29 0.41 12.57 -20.78
C ILE A 29 1.08 12.86 -22.11
N VAL A 30 0.46 13.60 -23.00
CA VAL A 30 1.04 13.94 -24.32
C VAL A 30 2.37 14.67 -24.16
N LYS A 31 2.49 15.53 -23.15
CA LYS A 31 3.78 16.20 -22.84
C LYS A 31 4.88 15.23 -22.40
N ARG A 32 4.54 14.22 -21.58
CA ARG A 32 5.52 13.26 -21.01
C ARG A 32 5.77 12.06 -21.92
N ILE A 33 4.75 11.65 -22.65
CA ILE A 33 4.75 10.46 -23.50
C ILE A 33 4.28 10.87 -24.92
N PRO A 34 5.05 11.66 -25.65
CA PRO A 34 4.61 12.30 -26.91
C PRO A 34 4.32 11.30 -28.04
N LYS A 35 4.76 10.06 -27.90
CA LYS A 35 4.50 8.98 -28.87
C LYS A 35 3.21 8.21 -28.59
N ALA A 36 2.56 8.41 -27.43
CA ALA A 36 1.30 7.75 -27.11
C ALA A 36 0.20 8.16 -28.10
N ARG A 37 -0.59 7.19 -28.51
CA ARG A 37 -1.79 7.36 -29.34
C ARG A 37 -3.01 6.76 -28.68
N VAL A 38 -2.80 5.78 -27.80
CA VAL A 38 -3.84 5.08 -27.06
C VAL A 38 -3.58 5.24 -25.57
N ALA A 39 -4.61 5.59 -24.83
CA ALA A 39 -4.62 5.55 -23.38
C ALA A 39 -5.58 4.44 -22.91
N VAL A 40 -5.05 3.43 -22.23
CA VAL A 40 -5.87 2.40 -21.58
C VAL A 40 -6.17 2.88 -20.18
N LEU A 41 -7.44 3.11 -19.84
CA LEU A 41 -7.88 3.51 -18.51
C LEU A 41 -8.44 2.29 -17.78
N VAL A 42 -7.65 1.71 -16.88
CA VAL A 42 -8.09 0.67 -15.94
C VAL A 42 -8.60 1.36 -14.69
N MET A 43 -9.85 1.10 -14.30
CA MET A 43 -10.49 1.82 -13.21
C MET A 43 -11.30 0.90 -12.28
N ASP A 44 -11.40 1.32 -11.02
CA ASP A 44 -12.33 0.70 -10.06
C ASP A 44 -13.78 0.98 -10.46
N GLN A 45 -14.63 -0.03 -10.35
CA GLN A 45 -16.06 0.08 -10.61
C GLN A 45 -16.73 1.17 -9.77
N SER A 46 -16.33 1.35 -8.53
CA SER A 46 -16.92 2.31 -7.60
C SER A 46 -16.81 3.78 -8.05
N ILE A 47 -15.80 4.09 -8.88
CA ILE A 47 -15.52 5.43 -9.35
C ILE A 47 -15.78 5.62 -10.85
N ALA A 48 -16.16 4.57 -11.55
CA ALA A 48 -16.32 4.59 -13.01
C ALA A 48 -17.39 5.61 -13.48
N GLN A 49 -18.41 5.84 -12.67
CA GLN A 49 -19.50 6.77 -12.99
C GLN A 49 -19.32 8.19 -12.42
N THR A 50 -18.34 8.38 -11.53
CA THR A 50 -18.09 9.66 -10.89
C THR A 50 -16.90 10.39 -11.52
N TRP A 51 -15.70 9.87 -11.33
CA TRP A 51 -14.47 10.56 -11.69
C TRP A 51 -13.88 10.14 -13.05
N ALA A 52 -14.16 8.91 -13.52
CA ALA A 52 -13.54 8.40 -14.73
C ALA A 52 -13.94 9.17 -15.99
N ARG A 53 -15.17 9.71 -16.04
CA ARG A 53 -15.64 10.51 -17.18
C ARG A 53 -14.77 11.74 -17.40
N GLU A 54 -14.36 12.42 -16.34
CA GLU A 54 -13.49 13.60 -16.41
C GLU A 54 -12.13 13.25 -17.03
N VAL A 55 -11.56 12.10 -16.63
CA VAL A 55 -10.31 11.57 -17.18
C VAL A 55 -10.48 11.22 -18.67
N VAL A 56 -11.56 10.52 -19.05
CA VAL A 56 -11.83 10.15 -20.44
C VAL A 56 -11.90 11.39 -21.32
N VAL A 57 -12.69 12.40 -20.92
CA VAL A 57 -12.81 13.68 -21.64
C VAL A 57 -11.44 14.36 -21.79
N SER A 58 -10.65 14.39 -20.73
CA SER A 58 -9.30 14.98 -20.76
C SER A 58 -8.36 14.26 -21.73
N LEU A 59 -8.42 12.92 -21.76
CA LEU A 59 -7.61 12.10 -22.67
C LEU A 59 -8.00 12.29 -24.15
N GLU A 60 -9.32 12.27 -24.43
CA GLU A 60 -9.85 12.47 -25.77
C GLU A 60 -9.56 13.89 -26.29
N ALA A 61 -9.71 14.92 -25.46
CA ALA A 61 -9.39 16.30 -25.79
C ALA A 61 -7.89 16.49 -26.13
N ALA A 62 -7.02 15.64 -25.59
CA ALA A 62 -5.60 15.62 -25.91
C ALA A 62 -5.27 14.80 -27.16
N GLY A 63 -6.28 14.27 -27.89
CA GLY A 63 -6.11 13.50 -29.13
C GLY A 63 -5.75 12.03 -28.90
N LEU A 64 -5.90 11.49 -27.69
CA LEU A 64 -5.68 10.08 -27.41
C LEU A 64 -6.95 9.27 -27.67
N ARG A 65 -6.81 8.10 -28.28
CA ARG A 65 -7.89 7.10 -28.31
C ARG A 65 -7.98 6.42 -26.94
N VAL A 66 -9.15 6.45 -26.32
CA VAL A 66 -9.34 5.91 -24.98
C VAL A 66 -9.93 4.51 -25.04
N VAL A 67 -9.33 3.59 -24.28
CA VAL A 67 -9.81 2.24 -24.07
C VAL A 67 -10.08 2.06 -22.57
N THR A 68 -11.31 1.79 -22.20
CA THR A 68 -11.67 1.61 -20.78
C THR A 68 -11.73 0.14 -20.39
N HIS A 69 -11.31 -0.16 -19.14
CA HIS A 69 -11.44 -1.46 -18.51
C HIS A 69 -11.82 -1.28 -17.04
N VAL A 70 -12.98 -1.80 -16.64
CA VAL A 70 -13.52 -1.67 -15.29
C VAL A 70 -13.19 -2.93 -14.49
N VAL A 71 -12.74 -2.75 -13.25
CA VAL A 71 -12.41 -3.82 -12.31
C VAL A 71 -13.19 -3.62 -11.03
N VAL A 72 -13.70 -4.70 -10.44
CA VAL A 72 -14.20 -4.70 -9.06
C VAL A 72 -13.02 -4.89 -8.13
N ALA A 73 -12.71 -3.87 -7.33
CA ALA A 73 -11.60 -3.92 -6.38
C ALA A 73 -11.93 -4.88 -5.22
N SER A 74 -11.28 -6.04 -5.20
CA SER A 74 -11.30 -6.99 -4.10
C SER A 74 -9.99 -7.77 -4.07
N GLU A 75 -9.67 -8.37 -2.92
CA GLU A 75 -8.45 -9.20 -2.80
C GLU A 75 -8.48 -10.41 -3.74
N GLU A 76 -9.65 -10.98 -4.03
CA GLU A 76 -9.83 -12.08 -4.98
C GLU A 76 -9.55 -11.63 -6.42
N ASN A 77 -9.94 -10.40 -6.75
CA ASN A 77 -9.73 -9.82 -8.06
C ASN A 77 -8.30 -9.27 -8.26
N LYS A 78 -7.52 -9.11 -7.19
CA LYS A 78 -6.08 -8.81 -7.28
C LYS A 78 -5.32 -10.06 -7.72
N SER A 79 -5.55 -10.54 -8.94
CA SER A 79 -5.14 -11.87 -9.41
C SER A 79 -4.57 -11.85 -10.82
N ILE A 80 -3.81 -12.91 -11.18
CA ILE A 80 -3.29 -13.11 -12.55
C ILE A 80 -4.44 -13.19 -13.57
N ALA A 81 -5.57 -13.79 -13.19
CA ALA A 81 -6.73 -13.87 -14.08
C ALA A 81 -7.28 -12.49 -14.47
N GLN A 82 -7.28 -11.52 -13.56
CA GLN A 82 -7.67 -10.14 -13.91
C GLN A 82 -6.59 -9.44 -14.72
N VAL A 83 -5.32 -9.64 -14.42
CA VAL A 83 -4.20 -9.14 -15.23
C VAL A 83 -4.30 -9.65 -16.66
N GLU A 84 -4.60 -10.94 -16.86
CA GLU A 84 -4.82 -11.54 -18.19
C GLU A 84 -5.97 -10.86 -18.96
N LYS A 85 -7.07 -10.52 -18.29
CA LYS A 85 -8.18 -9.76 -18.93
C LYS A 85 -7.71 -8.38 -19.42
N VAL A 86 -6.89 -7.68 -18.63
CA VAL A 86 -6.30 -6.39 -19.04
C VAL A 86 -5.40 -6.61 -20.26
N TRP A 87 -4.51 -7.60 -20.27
CA TRP A 87 -3.64 -7.88 -21.43
C TRP A 87 -4.43 -8.23 -22.68
N ARG A 88 -5.46 -9.09 -22.57
CA ARG A 88 -6.34 -9.45 -23.69
C ARG A 88 -7.08 -8.23 -24.23
N ARG A 89 -7.56 -7.33 -23.38
CA ARG A 89 -8.18 -6.08 -23.79
C ARG A 89 -7.17 -5.20 -24.56
N MET A 90 -5.97 -5.03 -24.02
CA MET A 90 -4.92 -4.23 -24.67
C MET A 90 -4.52 -4.82 -26.03
N LEU A 91 -4.39 -6.15 -26.13
CA LEU A 91 -4.08 -6.83 -27.38
C LEU A 91 -5.18 -6.66 -28.43
N ALA A 92 -6.44 -6.85 -28.05
CA ALA A 92 -7.60 -6.68 -28.94
C ALA A 92 -7.69 -5.25 -29.49
N GLU A 93 -7.31 -4.25 -28.68
CA GLU A 93 -7.27 -2.84 -29.04
C GLU A 93 -5.97 -2.40 -29.71
N ARG A 94 -5.07 -3.34 -30.00
CA ARG A 94 -3.78 -3.09 -30.68
C ARG A 94 -2.93 -2.03 -29.96
N VAL A 95 -2.95 -2.02 -28.63
CA VAL A 95 -2.11 -1.13 -27.82
C VAL A 95 -0.64 -1.42 -28.07
N GLN A 96 0.15 -0.39 -28.32
CA GLN A 96 1.58 -0.47 -28.64
C GLN A 96 2.44 -0.15 -27.40
N ARG A 97 3.72 -0.52 -27.45
CA ARG A 97 4.66 -0.23 -26.37
C ARG A 97 4.85 1.26 -26.08
N SER A 98 4.60 2.11 -27.05
CA SER A 98 4.67 3.58 -26.92
C SER A 98 3.42 4.21 -26.30
N ASP A 99 2.35 3.43 -26.11
CA ASP A 99 1.11 3.89 -25.52
C ASP A 99 1.19 3.91 -24.00
N VAL A 100 0.09 4.29 -23.33
CA VAL A 100 0.06 4.48 -21.88
C VAL A 100 -1.08 3.70 -21.25
N LEU A 101 -0.82 3.14 -20.05
CA LEU A 101 -1.85 2.62 -19.17
C LEU A 101 -2.05 3.60 -18.03
N CYS A 102 -3.27 4.14 -17.90
CA CYS A 102 -3.71 4.95 -16.77
C CYS A 102 -4.44 4.06 -15.77
N VAL A 103 -4.07 4.14 -14.50
CA VAL A 103 -4.66 3.36 -13.41
C VAL A 103 -5.41 4.28 -12.47
N MET A 104 -6.73 4.11 -12.37
CA MET A 104 -7.58 4.95 -11.53
C MET A 104 -8.28 4.12 -10.45
N GLY A 105 -7.91 4.32 -9.17
CA GLY A 105 -8.46 3.54 -8.06
C GLY A 105 -7.63 3.58 -6.79
N GLY A 106 -7.95 2.67 -5.88
CA GLY A 106 -7.18 2.39 -4.67
C GLY A 106 -5.99 1.46 -4.92
N GLY A 107 -5.31 1.02 -3.85
CA GLY A 107 -4.10 0.19 -3.92
C GLY A 107 -4.30 -1.15 -4.66
N ILE A 108 -5.45 -1.81 -4.50
CA ILE A 108 -5.75 -3.10 -5.16
C ILE A 108 -5.68 -2.95 -6.69
N VAL A 109 -6.43 -1.99 -7.24
CA VAL A 109 -6.43 -1.72 -8.69
C VAL A 109 -5.07 -1.18 -9.12
N GLY A 110 -4.46 -0.33 -8.27
CA GLY A 110 -3.12 0.21 -8.47
C GLY A 110 -2.07 -0.86 -8.73
N ASP A 111 -1.92 -1.76 -7.79
CA ASP A 111 -0.93 -2.85 -7.85
C ASP A 111 -1.15 -3.77 -9.04
N MET A 112 -2.38 -4.23 -9.24
CA MET A 112 -2.75 -5.19 -10.28
C MET A 112 -2.60 -4.60 -11.69
N ALA A 113 -3.11 -3.39 -11.92
CA ALA A 113 -3.05 -2.78 -13.25
C ALA A 113 -1.63 -2.28 -13.60
N ALA A 114 -0.86 -1.79 -12.62
CA ALA A 114 0.54 -1.46 -12.83
C ALA A 114 1.39 -2.72 -13.10
N PHE A 115 1.07 -3.88 -12.48
CA PHE A 115 1.69 -5.15 -12.84
C PHE A 115 1.35 -5.54 -14.28
N ALA A 116 0.10 -5.39 -14.70
CA ALA A 116 -0.27 -5.64 -16.09
C ALA A 116 0.53 -4.76 -17.07
N ALA A 117 0.71 -3.47 -16.76
CA ALA A 117 1.50 -2.55 -17.57
C ALA A 117 3.00 -2.92 -17.62
N SER A 118 3.58 -3.29 -16.47
CA SER A 118 5.01 -3.61 -16.36
C SER A 118 5.40 -4.87 -17.14
N THR A 119 4.45 -5.74 -17.45
CA THR A 119 4.66 -7.03 -18.11
C THR A 119 4.15 -7.07 -19.55
N TYR A 120 3.16 -6.24 -19.92
CA TYR A 120 2.66 -6.12 -21.30
C TYR A 120 3.76 -5.59 -22.23
N MET A 121 4.06 -6.30 -23.30
CA MET A 121 5.15 -5.98 -24.27
C MET A 121 6.51 -5.69 -23.59
N ARG A 122 6.78 -6.30 -22.43
CA ARG A 122 7.96 -6.07 -21.56
C ARG A 122 8.01 -4.68 -20.95
N GLY A 123 6.85 -4.08 -20.71
CA GLY A 123 6.66 -2.80 -20.06
C GLY A 123 6.17 -1.69 -20.99
N ILE A 124 5.08 -1.05 -20.56
CA ILE A 124 4.55 0.19 -21.13
C ILE A 124 4.47 1.26 -20.04
N ALA A 125 4.47 2.53 -20.45
CA ALA A 125 4.36 3.64 -19.51
C ALA A 125 3.06 3.56 -18.69
N THR A 126 3.17 3.83 -17.37
CA THR A 126 2.04 3.82 -16.45
C THR A 126 1.84 5.20 -15.84
N VAL A 127 0.60 5.68 -15.80
CA VAL A 127 0.19 6.89 -15.07
C VAL A 127 -0.77 6.49 -13.96
N MET A 128 -0.41 6.83 -12.72
CA MET A 128 -1.22 6.51 -11.55
C MET A 128 -2.16 7.67 -11.22
N LEU A 129 -3.44 7.38 -11.08
CA LEU A 129 -4.51 8.30 -10.68
C LEU A 129 -5.15 7.76 -9.39
N PRO A 130 -4.45 7.82 -8.24
CA PRO A 130 -4.96 7.26 -6.99
C PRO A 130 -6.20 8.03 -6.52
N THR A 131 -7.22 7.29 -6.04
CA THR A 131 -8.50 7.85 -5.59
C THR A 131 -8.82 7.56 -4.13
N THR A 132 -7.91 6.88 -3.42
CA THR A 132 -7.98 6.70 -1.96
C THR A 132 -6.81 7.41 -1.30
N LEU A 133 -7.00 7.90 -0.07
CA LEU A 133 -5.91 8.55 0.66
C LEU A 133 -4.71 7.61 0.82
N LEU A 134 -4.96 6.33 1.16
CA LEU A 134 -3.92 5.30 1.26
C LEU A 134 -3.10 5.18 -0.03
N ALA A 135 -3.76 5.18 -1.20
CA ALA A 135 -3.04 5.09 -2.46
C ALA A 135 -2.27 6.38 -2.78
N MET A 136 -2.83 7.56 -2.47
CA MET A 136 -2.17 8.85 -2.71
C MET A 136 -0.88 9.02 -1.91
N VAL A 137 -0.85 8.52 -0.66
CA VAL A 137 0.30 8.72 0.24
C VAL A 137 1.23 7.52 0.29
N ASP A 138 0.77 6.35 -0.16
CA ASP A 138 1.53 5.10 -0.04
C ASP A 138 1.54 4.27 -1.33
N ALA A 139 0.47 3.56 -1.69
CA ALA A 139 0.50 2.50 -2.68
C ALA A 139 0.93 2.96 -4.09
N ALA A 140 0.59 4.17 -4.54
CA ALA A 140 0.98 4.70 -5.84
C ALA A 140 2.45 5.19 -5.92
N ILE A 141 3.21 5.13 -4.81
CA ILE A 141 4.57 5.68 -4.70
C ILE A 141 5.59 4.55 -4.55
N GLY A 142 6.63 4.55 -5.37
CA GLY A 142 7.75 3.59 -5.26
C GLY A 142 7.64 2.36 -6.13
N GLY A 143 6.67 2.33 -7.06
CA GLY A 143 6.62 1.38 -8.19
C GLY A 143 6.44 -0.09 -7.83
N LYS A 144 6.14 -0.44 -6.56
CA LYS A 144 5.77 -1.81 -6.20
C LYS A 144 4.44 -2.15 -6.86
N THR A 145 4.39 -3.27 -7.55
CA THR A 145 3.18 -3.83 -8.15
C THR A 145 3.02 -5.25 -7.67
N ALA A 146 1.79 -5.72 -7.51
CA ALA A 146 1.58 -7.08 -7.02
C ALA A 146 0.23 -7.66 -7.40
N VAL A 147 0.18 -8.99 -7.41
CA VAL A 147 -1.04 -9.81 -7.42
C VAL A 147 -0.96 -10.88 -6.35
N ASN A 148 -2.12 -11.35 -5.93
CA ASN A 148 -2.27 -12.45 -5.01
C ASN A 148 -2.23 -13.78 -5.78
N LEU A 149 -1.70 -14.82 -5.13
CA LEU A 149 -1.70 -16.17 -5.69
C LEU A 149 -2.56 -17.10 -4.83
N PRO A 150 -3.38 -17.98 -5.45
CA PRO A 150 -4.11 -18.99 -4.70
C PRO A 150 -3.12 -19.98 -4.06
N MET A 151 -3.35 -20.31 -2.80
CA MET A 151 -2.64 -21.40 -2.12
C MET A 151 -3.44 -22.67 -2.32
N SER A 152 -3.26 -23.35 -3.47
CA SER A 152 -3.88 -24.65 -3.70
C SER A 152 -3.02 -25.78 -3.14
N SER A 153 -3.66 -26.77 -2.48
CA SER A 153 -3.03 -28.04 -2.13
C SER A 153 -2.57 -28.83 -3.37
N ASP A 154 -3.16 -28.53 -4.52
CA ASP A 154 -2.94 -29.28 -5.76
C ASP A 154 -1.73 -28.80 -6.59
N ALA A 155 -1.12 -27.69 -6.24
CA ALA A 155 0.07 -27.19 -6.94
C ALA A 155 1.35 -28.00 -6.66
N LEU A 156 1.29 -29.02 -5.81
CA LEU A 156 2.41 -29.91 -5.47
C LEU A 156 2.30 -31.31 -6.05
N ASP A 157 1.30 -31.58 -6.89
CA ASP A 157 1.26 -32.87 -7.63
C ASP A 157 2.27 -32.83 -8.79
N THR A 158 3.54 -32.88 -8.43
CA THR A 158 4.63 -33.20 -9.33
C THR A 158 4.73 -34.73 -9.47
N SER A 159 3.67 -35.37 -9.90
CA SER A 159 3.77 -36.72 -10.42
C SER A 159 4.41 -36.72 -11.82
N VAL A 160 5.65 -36.28 -11.91
CA VAL A 160 6.53 -36.75 -12.97
C VAL A 160 6.92 -38.16 -12.59
N ASN A 161 6.29 -39.12 -13.22
CA ASN A 161 6.72 -40.52 -13.26
C ASN A 161 8.17 -40.58 -13.73
N SER A 162 9.13 -40.57 -12.79
CA SER A 162 10.49 -41.05 -13.00
C SER A 162 10.80 -42.07 -11.90
N GLY A 163 10.98 -43.30 -12.32
CA GLY A 163 11.24 -44.42 -11.44
C GLY A 163 12.42 -44.22 -10.50
N GLY A 164 12.22 -44.63 -9.28
CA GLY A 164 13.24 -45.13 -8.35
C GLY A 164 14.18 -44.08 -7.73
N ALA A 165 13.79 -43.52 -6.57
CA ALA A 165 14.65 -43.39 -5.40
C ALA A 165 13.82 -42.89 -4.22
N LYS A 166 13.70 -43.69 -3.17
CA LYS A 166 13.18 -43.28 -1.87
C LYS A 166 14.16 -42.30 -1.23
N ASN A 167 13.83 -41.02 -1.08
CA ASN A 167 14.50 -40.15 -0.14
C ASN A 167 13.54 -39.11 0.39
N SER A 168 13.34 -39.16 1.71
CA SER A 168 12.92 -38.15 2.67
C SER A 168 12.06 -37.00 2.12
N GLN A 169 10.74 -37.16 2.25
CA GLN A 169 9.77 -36.08 2.26
C GLN A 169 10.09 -35.15 3.41
N GLN A 170 10.74 -34.03 3.13
CA GLN A 170 10.56 -32.83 3.94
C GLN A 170 9.24 -32.21 3.52
N SER A 171 8.17 -32.58 4.23
CA SER A 171 6.89 -31.90 4.18
C SER A 171 7.12 -30.43 4.53
N LEU A 172 6.76 -29.51 3.63
CA LEU A 172 6.54 -28.12 3.97
C LEU A 172 5.63 -28.06 5.20
N PRO A 173 5.88 -27.15 6.16
CA PRO A 173 5.10 -27.10 7.38
C PRO A 173 3.62 -26.86 7.05
N THR A 174 2.80 -27.86 7.30
CA THR A 174 1.34 -27.89 7.15
C THR A 174 0.60 -27.02 8.16
N ASN A 175 1.24 -25.99 8.72
CA ASN A 175 0.68 -25.11 9.75
C ASN A 175 0.07 -23.82 9.19
N LEU A 176 -0.22 -23.74 7.90
CA LEU A 176 -1.20 -22.81 7.37
C LEU A 176 -2.58 -23.44 7.53
N THR A 177 -3.02 -23.56 8.77
CA THR A 177 -4.31 -24.16 9.11
C THR A 177 -5.44 -23.34 8.51
N ASN A 178 -6.26 -24.02 7.72
CA ASN A 178 -7.61 -23.68 7.33
C ASN A 178 -8.41 -23.05 8.47
N ASN A 179 -8.49 -21.73 8.47
CA ASN A 179 -9.60 -21.02 9.09
C ASN A 179 -10.24 -20.17 8.00
N GLY A 180 -11.26 -20.75 7.36
CA GLY A 180 -12.32 -20.07 6.62
C GLY A 180 -11.90 -19.14 5.47
N THR A 181 -12.14 -19.56 4.25
CA THR A 181 -12.56 -18.80 3.07
C THR A 181 -11.58 -17.98 2.22
N ASN A 182 -10.30 -17.74 2.54
CA ASN A 182 -9.39 -17.14 1.55
C ASN A 182 -7.98 -17.75 1.60
N ASN A 183 -7.79 -18.79 0.78
CA ASN A 183 -6.49 -19.43 0.55
C ASN A 183 -5.62 -18.60 -0.42
N LEU A 184 -5.41 -17.29 -0.11
CA LEU A 184 -4.63 -16.38 -0.94
C LEU A 184 -3.33 -15.97 -0.25
N ALA A 185 -2.21 -16.20 -0.95
CA ALA A 185 -0.92 -15.61 -0.60
C ALA A 185 -0.87 -14.19 -1.18
N LYS A 186 -1.01 -13.17 -0.32
CA LYS A 186 -1.07 -11.77 -0.73
C LYS A 186 0.28 -11.27 -1.27
N ASN A 187 0.23 -10.51 -2.38
CA ASN A 187 1.36 -9.76 -2.95
C ASN A 187 2.61 -10.61 -3.29
N MET A 188 2.43 -11.89 -3.65
CA MET A 188 3.55 -12.82 -3.86
C MET A 188 4.16 -12.75 -5.27
N ALA A 189 3.44 -12.23 -6.25
CA ALA A 189 3.95 -12.04 -7.60
C ALA A 189 3.81 -10.58 -8.01
N GLY A 190 4.87 -9.98 -8.53
CA GLY A 190 4.87 -8.58 -8.91
C GLY A 190 6.20 -8.11 -9.46
N THR A 191 6.29 -6.83 -9.74
CA THR A 191 7.51 -6.15 -10.23
C THR A 191 7.73 -4.86 -9.46
N ILE A 192 8.95 -4.32 -9.53
CA ILE A 192 9.23 -2.93 -9.18
C ILE A 192 9.34 -2.16 -10.49
N CYS A 193 8.35 -1.32 -10.80
CA CYS A 193 8.27 -0.55 -12.02
C CYS A 193 7.74 0.86 -11.70
N ALA A 194 8.62 1.85 -11.77
CA ALA A 194 8.25 3.22 -11.47
C ALA A 194 7.20 3.74 -12.47
N PRO A 195 6.15 4.45 -12.01
CA PRO A 195 5.21 5.09 -12.92
C PRO A 195 5.89 6.26 -13.66
N ALA A 196 5.41 6.58 -14.84
CA ALA A 196 5.84 7.78 -15.55
C ALA A 196 5.31 9.07 -14.90
N TRP A 197 4.21 8.97 -14.15
CA TRP A 197 3.58 10.10 -13.49
C TRP A 197 2.53 9.62 -12.46
N VAL A 198 2.40 10.36 -11.35
CA VAL A 198 1.32 10.18 -10.37
C VAL A 198 0.54 11.47 -10.25
N VAL A 199 -0.80 11.41 -10.32
CA VAL A 199 -1.71 12.56 -10.22
C VAL A 199 -2.71 12.31 -9.09
N SER A 200 -2.50 12.93 -7.96
CA SER A 200 -3.35 12.86 -6.78
C SER A 200 -4.32 14.06 -6.76
N ASP A 201 -5.49 13.89 -7.35
CA ASP A 201 -6.57 14.87 -7.28
C ASP A 201 -7.38 14.63 -6.00
N VAL A 202 -7.22 15.54 -5.03
CA VAL A 202 -7.83 15.37 -3.69
C VAL A 202 -9.36 15.38 -3.71
N ARG A 203 -10.02 15.88 -4.77
CA ARG A 203 -11.48 15.81 -4.92
C ARG A 203 -12.00 14.38 -4.92
N THR A 204 -11.20 13.42 -5.41
CA THR A 204 -11.62 12.03 -5.45
C THR A 204 -11.87 11.45 -4.06
N LEU A 205 -11.29 12.03 -3.02
CA LEU A 205 -11.49 11.62 -1.63
C LEU A 205 -12.91 11.93 -1.12
N SER A 206 -13.66 12.83 -1.76
CA SER A 206 -15.04 13.16 -1.37
C SER A 206 -16.03 12.00 -1.56
N THR A 207 -15.70 11.02 -2.40
CA THR A 207 -16.50 9.81 -2.62
C THR A 207 -16.01 8.61 -1.81
N LEU A 208 -14.93 8.78 -1.06
CA LEU A 208 -14.35 7.73 -0.22
C LEU A 208 -15.15 7.59 1.09
N SER A 209 -15.37 6.36 1.56
CA SER A 209 -15.99 6.16 2.86
C SER A 209 -15.12 6.73 4.00
N THR A 210 -15.76 7.16 5.08
CA THR A 210 -15.04 7.66 6.27
C THR A 210 -14.05 6.62 6.80
N ARG A 211 -14.38 5.33 6.73
CA ARG A 211 -13.50 4.24 7.18
C ARG A 211 -12.25 4.15 6.33
N GLU A 212 -12.40 4.16 5.00
CA GLU A 212 -11.27 4.13 4.07
C GLU A 212 -10.39 5.39 4.16
N PHE A 213 -11.01 6.55 4.36
CA PHE A 213 -10.27 7.78 4.59
C PHE A 213 -9.40 7.68 5.85
N ARG A 214 -9.96 7.16 6.95
CA ARG A 214 -9.21 6.91 8.19
C ARG A 214 -8.08 5.90 8.00
N CYS A 215 -8.29 4.86 7.19
CA CYS A 215 -7.21 3.93 6.84
C CYS A 215 -6.01 4.65 6.23
N GLY A 216 -6.24 5.60 5.32
CA GLY A 216 -5.16 6.43 4.78
C GLY A 216 -4.53 7.38 5.82
N LEU A 217 -5.32 7.87 6.79
CA LEU A 217 -4.78 8.70 7.89
C LEU A 217 -3.78 7.95 8.77
N ALA A 218 -3.97 6.64 8.98
CA ALA A 218 -3.01 5.84 9.75
C ALA A 218 -1.62 5.86 9.11
N GLU A 219 -1.53 5.78 7.78
CA GLU A 219 -0.27 5.92 7.05
C GLU A 219 0.30 7.33 7.14
N CYS A 220 -0.56 8.36 7.12
CA CYS A 220 -0.10 9.73 7.33
C CYS A 220 0.52 9.92 8.73
N VAL A 221 -0.07 9.33 9.78
CA VAL A 221 0.50 9.33 11.13
C VAL A 221 1.82 8.56 11.16
N LYS A 222 1.91 7.41 10.51
CA LYS A 222 3.16 6.65 10.37
C LYS A 222 4.26 7.50 9.74
N HIS A 223 3.97 8.18 8.63
CA HIS A 223 4.93 9.06 7.97
C HIS A 223 5.36 10.24 8.86
N ALA A 224 4.43 10.81 9.62
CA ALA A 224 4.73 11.86 10.58
C ALA A 224 5.70 11.37 11.69
N LEU A 225 5.48 10.17 12.22
CA LEU A 225 6.37 9.54 13.21
C LEU A 225 7.76 9.23 12.62
N LEU A 226 7.83 8.90 11.33
CA LEU A 226 9.09 8.57 10.67
C LEU A 226 9.97 9.79 10.38
N ALA A 227 9.37 10.95 10.01
CA ALA A 227 10.17 12.06 9.49
C ALA A 227 9.56 13.46 9.60
N ASP A 228 8.30 13.62 10.04
CA ASP A 228 7.62 14.94 10.08
C ASP A 228 6.84 15.13 11.40
N GLU A 229 7.55 15.27 12.52
CA GLU A 229 6.92 15.52 13.82
C GLU A 229 5.92 16.70 13.81
N PRO A 230 6.20 17.84 13.17
CA PRO A 230 5.23 18.96 13.09
C PRO A 230 3.91 18.56 12.44
N MET A 231 3.89 17.53 11.59
CA MET A 231 2.66 17.04 10.95
C MET A 231 1.68 16.44 11.97
N LEU A 232 2.16 15.87 13.08
CA LEU A 232 1.28 15.32 14.13
C LEU A 232 0.45 16.42 14.78
N SER A 233 1.09 17.53 15.18
CA SER A 233 0.39 18.70 15.73
C SER A 233 -0.50 19.38 14.68
N TRP A 234 -0.09 19.35 13.42
CA TRP A 234 -0.87 19.89 12.32
C TRP A 234 -2.15 19.06 12.09
N LEU A 235 -2.09 17.72 12.13
CA LEU A 235 -3.25 16.84 12.03
C LEU A 235 -4.29 17.13 13.11
N GLU A 236 -3.85 17.30 14.36
CA GLU A 236 -4.74 17.64 15.48
C GLU A 236 -5.46 18.98 15.27
N LYS A 237 -4.72 19.99 14.86
CA LYS A 237 -5.25 21.35 14.64
C LYS A 237 -6.20 21.42 13.44
N ASN A 238 -6.02 20.58 12.44
CA ASN A 238 -6.78 20.60 11.19
C ASN A 238 -7.82 19.49 11.06
N ARG A 239 -8.05 18.71 12.13
CA ARG A 239 -8.97 17.55 12.11
C ARG A 239 -10.37 17.85 11.60
N GLU A 240 -10.92 19.02 11.93
CA GLU A 240 -12.26 19.43 11.48
C GLU A 240 -12.27 19.75 9.97
N GLY A 241 -11.27 20.46 9.47
CA GLY A 241 -11.11 20.71 8.03
C GLY A 241 -10.92 19.41 7.25
N LEU A 242 -10.14 18.45 7.77
CA LEU A 242 -9.97 17.14 7.16
C LEU A 242 -11.27 16.33 7.16
N ARG A 243 -12.07 16.38 8.23
CA ARG A 243 -13.41 15.76 8.27
C ARG A 243 -14.38 16.42 7.30
N ALA A 244 -14.28 17.73 7.12
CA ALA A 244 -15.07 18.49 6.14
C ALA A 244 -14.58 18.32 4.69
N MET A 245 -13.54 17.52 4.45
CA MET A 245 -12.92 17.34 3.13
C MET A 245 -12.44 18.66 2.49
N ASP A 246 -11.92 19.58 3.31
CA ASP A 246 -11.39 20.87 2.83
C ASP A 246 -10.23 20.61 1.84
N PRO A 247 -10.34 21.05 0.57
CA PRO A 247 -9.33 20.73 -0.45
C PRO A 247 -7.93 21.24 -0.10
N ALA A 248 -7.81 22.41 0.52
CA ALA A 248 -6.50 22.98 0.87
C ALA A 248 -5.81 22.14 1.95
N ARG A 249 -6.58 21.64 2.94
CA ARG A 249 -6.06 20.76 3.99
C ARG A 249 -5.71 19.38 3.44
N LEU A 250 -6.53 18.86 2.52
CA LEU A 250 -6.26 17.57 1.88
C LEU A 250 -4.99 17.64 1.00
N VAL A 251 -4.80 18.72 0.22
CA VAL A 251 -3.58 18.92 -0.56
C VAL A 251 -2.35 18.95 0.33
N GLU A 252 -2.39 19.70 1.44
CA GLU A 252 -1.27 19.77 2.38
C GLU A 252 -1.00 18.41 3.03
N LEU A 253 -2.03 17.69 3.50
CA LEU A 253 -1.93 16.36 4.08
C LEU A 253 -1.23 15.38 3.13
N VAL A 254 -1.77 15.26 1.91
CA VAL A 254 -1.25 14.32 0.89
C VAL A 254 0.17 14.70 0.50
N HIS A 255 0.45 15.99 0.29
CA HIS A 255 1.79 16.45 -0.08
C HIS A 255 2.82 16.12 0.99
N ARG A 256 2.55 16.45 2.27
CA ARG A 256 3.48 16.17 3.37
C ARG A 256 3.74 14.68 3.50
N SER A 257 2.68 13.89 3.55
CA SER A 257 2.79 12.44 3.72
C SER A 257 3.49 11.76 2.54
N ALA A 258 3.10 12.09 1.29
CA ALA A 258 3.74 11.58 0.09
C ALA A 258 5.22 11.98 -0.03
N SER A 259 5.58 13.19 0.44
CA SER A 259 6.98 13.67 0.45
C SER A 259 7.88 12.82 1.34
N VAL A 260 7.39 12.38 2.50
CA VAL A 260 8.15 11.46 3.38
C VAL A 260 8.43 10.15 2.66
N LYS A 261 7.38 9.52 2.10
CA LYS A 261 7.56 8.26 1.37
C LYS A 261 8.45 8.43 0.14
N ALA A 262 8.23 9.47 -0.65
CA ALA A 262 9.03 9.77 -1.84
C ALA A 262 10.52 9.91 -1.51
N THR A 263 10.86 10.60 -0.41
CA THR A 263 12.24 10.76 0.06
C THR A 263 12.87 9.41 0.40
N ILE A 264 12.18 8.57 1.17
CA ILE A 264 12.69 7.25 1.56
C ILE A 264 12.85 6.34 0.34
N VAL A 265 11.86 6.30 -0.56
CA VAL A 265 11.92 5.49 -1.79
C VAL A 265 13.04 5.95 -2.71
N SER A 266 13.26 7.27 -2.85
CA SER A 266 14.35 7.81 -3.69
C SER A 266 15.75 7.42 -3.20
N ARG A 267 15.89 7.10 -1.91
CA ARG A 267 17.17 6.64 -1.33
C ARG A 267 17.33 5.13 -1.36
N ASP A 268 16.23 4.40 -1.36
CA ASP A 268 16.23 2.93 -1.28
C ASP A 268 15.02 2.33 -2.01
N GLU A 269 15.07 2.30 -3.35
CA GLU A 269 13.98 1.75 -4.16
C GLU A 269 13.78 0.24 -3.94
N GLN A 270 14.86 -0.51 -3.72
CA GLN A 270 14.87 -1.98 -3.65
C GLN A 270 14.59 -2.55 -2.25
N GLU A 271 14.39 -1.69 -1.23
CA GLU A 271 14.16 -2.11 0.16
C GLU A 271 15.31 -2.92 0.78
N HIS A 272 16.54 -2.51 0.50
CA HIS A 272 17.73 -3.13 1.10
C HIS A 272 18.15 -2.48 2.42
N GLY A 273 17.61 -1.32 2.79
CA GLY A 273 18.00 -0.54 3.96
C GLY A 273 16.89 0.34 4.52
N GLU A 274 16.96 1.66 4.26
CA GLU A 274 16.10 2.68 4.87
C GLU A 274 14.60 2.48 4.56
N ARG A 275 14.25 1.93 3.40
CA ARG A 275 12.85 1.67 3.04
C ARG A 275 12.16 0.68 3.98
N ALA A 276 12.93 -0.18 4.67
CA ALA A 276 12.39 -1.05 5.71
C ALA A 276 11.73 -0.27 6.85
N HIS A 277 12.12 1.00 7.10
CA HIS A 277 11.50 1.87 8.09
C HIS A 277 10.03 2.16 7.80
N LEU A 278 9.58 2.10 6.54
CA LEU A 278 8.17 2.22 6.17
C LEU A 278 7.29 1.12 6.78
N ASN A 279 7.90 0.03 7.27
CA ASN A 279 7.22 -1.03 8.01
C ASN A 279 7.09 -0.71 9.53
N LEU A 280 7.17 0.56 9.94
CA LEU A 280 6.93 0.96 11.33
C LEU A 280 5.55 0.50 11.78
N GLY A 281 5.48 -0.31 12.86
CA GLY A 281 4.25 -0.91 13.37
C GLY A 281 3.68 -2.08 12.54
N HIS A 282 4.18 -2.33 11.33
CA HIS A 282 3.58 -3.28 10.38
C HIS A 282 3.71 -4.75 10.79
N THR A 283 4.73 -5.16 11.53
CA THR A 283 4.83 -6.55 12.00
C THR A 283 3.65 -6.92 12.91
N PHE A 284 3.21 -6.00 13.78
CA PHE A 284 1.99 -6.17 14.56
C PHE A 284 0.74 -6.06 13.69
N ALA A 285 0.70 -5.05 12.80
CA ALA A 285 -0.45 -4.79 11.93
C ALA A 285 -0.76 -5.98 11.01
N HIS A 286 0.22 -6.54 10.32
CA HIS A 286 0.03 -7.70 9.43
C HIS A 286 -0.44 -8.93 10.19
N ALA A 287 0.06 -9.16 11.41
CA ALA A 287 -0.43 -10.26 12.25
C ALA A 287 -1.92 -10.06 12.62
N ILE A 288 -2.31 -8.84 13.00
CA ILE A 288 -3.71 -8.49 13.28
C ILE A 288 -4.57 -8.66 12.02
N GLU A 289 -4.14 -8.09 10.88
CA GLU A 289 -4.85 -8.19 9.61
C GLU A 289 -5.03 -9.64 9.16
N SER A 290 -4.02 -10.50 9.33
CA SER A 290 -4.10 -11.91 8.94
C SER A 290 -5.11 -12.71 9.75
N LEU A 291 -5.34 -12.36 11.02
CA LEU A 291 -6.28 -13.04 11.91
C LEU A 291 -7.68 -12.42 11.90
N LEU A 292 -7.80 -11.13 11.61
CA LEU A 292 -9.03 -10.35 11.70
C LEU A 292 -9.41 -9.68 10.35
N HIS A 293 -9.00 -10.23 9.23
CA HIS A 293 -9.12 -9.62 7.89
C HIS A 293 -10.55 -9.20 7.50
N GLU A 294 -11.59 -9.85 8.04
CA GLU A 294 -13.00 -9.48 7.81
C GLU A 294 -13.47 -8.32 8.70
N GLN A 295 -12.79 -8.08 9.82
CA GLN A 295 -13.19 -7.11 10.83
C GLN A 295 -12.33 -5.84 10.79
N VAL A 296 -11.07 -5.98 10.47
CA VAL A 296 -10.06 -4.91 10.56
C VAL A 296 -9.46 -4.65 9.18
N HIS A 297 -9.58 -3.42 8.69
CA HIS A 297 -8.94 -2.98 7.45
C HIS A 297 -7.46 -2.66 7.70
N HIS A 298 -6.65 -2.68 6.63
CA HIS A 298 -5.20 -2.48 6.70
C HIS A 298 -4.79 -1.25 7.54
N GLY A 299 -5.33 -0.06 7.25
CA GLY A 299 -4.97 1.16 8.00
C GLY A 299 -5.43 1.14 9.47
N GLU A 300 -6.51 0.42 9.79
CA GLU A 300 -6.93 0.19 11.18
C GLU A 300 -5.90 -0.70 11.90
N ALA A 301 -5.45 -1.76 11.25
CA ALA A 301 -4.38 -2.62 11.76
C ALA A 301 -3.07 -1.85 11.95
N VAL A 302 -2.71 -0.97 10.99
CA VAL A 302 -1.53 -0.09 11.09
C VAL A 302 -1.65 0.84 12.30
N SER A 303 -2.80 1.47 12.54
CA SER A 303 -3.03 2.31 13.72
C SER A 303 -2.79 1.54 15.03
N ILE A 304 -3.39 0.35 15.16
CA ILE A 304 -3.19 -0.52 16.33
C ILE A 304 -1.72 -0.94 16.44
N GLY A 305 -1.09 -1.30 15.32
CA GLY A 305 0.32 -1.67 15.27
C GLY A 305 1.28 -0.55 15.66
N LEU A 306 0.94 0.73 15.39
CA LEU A 306 1.71 1.88 15.85
C LEU A 306 1.66 2.05 17.37
N VAL A 307 0.51 1.74 18.01
CA VAL A 307 0.41 1.71 19.48
C VAL A 307 1.30 0.62 20.05
N ALA A 308 1.22 -0.59 19.48
CA ALA A 308 2.08 -1.72 19.92
C ALA A 308 3.58 -1.40 19.73
N MET A 309 3.93 -0.76 18.61
CA MET A 309 5.29 -0.33 18.32
C MET A 309 5.83 0.66 19.35
N ALA A 310 5.02 1.64 19.79
CA ALA A 310 5.45 2.63 20.78
C ALA A 310 5.76 1.96 22.13
N ALA A 311 4.90 1.05 22.60
CA ALA A 311 5.12 0.29 23.83
C ALA A 311 6.33 -0.66 23.70
N ALA A 312 6.50 -1.31 22.55
CA ALA A 312 7.66 -2.15 22.27
C ALA A 312 8.97 -1.33 22.23
N SER A 313 8.92 -0.10 21.67
CA SER A 313 10.08 0.81 21.67
C SER A 313 10.49 1.24 23.07
N GLN A 314 9.51 1.48 23.96
CA GLN A 314 9.76 1.79 25.36
C GLN A 314 10.37 0.59 26.10
N ALA A 315 9.77 -0.61 25.93
CA ALA A 315 10.27 -1.83 26.56
C ALA A 315 11.67 -2.24 26.08
N ALA A 316 12.03 -1.89 24.84
CA ALA A 316 13.38 -2.07 24.30
C ALA A 316 14.38 -1.02 24.80
N GLY A 317 13.94 -0.02 25.58
CA GLY A 317 14.78 1.09 26.04
C GLY A 317 15.13 2.09 24.92
N TRP A 318 14.51 1.98 23.76
CA TRP A 318 14.80 2.86 22.60
C TRP A 318 14.08 4.21 22.69
N TRP A 319 12.84 4.21 23.16
CA TRP A 319 12.04 5.43 23.36
C TRP A 319 11.48 5.50 24.78
N PRO A 320 12.29 5.89 25.77
CA PRO A 320 11.89 5.84 27.20
C PRO A 320 10.65 6.67 27.53
N ASP A 321 10.43 7.77 26.83
CA ASP A 321 9.32 8.68 27.03
C ASP A 321 8.11 8.44 26.08
N ALA A 322 8.02 7.25 25.45
CA ALA A 322 6.95 6.94 24.51
C ALA A 322 5.54 7.08 25.09
N ASP A 323 5.36 6.76 26.38
CA ASP A 323 4.11 6.94 27.11
C ASP A 323 3.70 8.40 27.23
N LYS A 324 4.65 9.33 27.46
CA LYS A 324 4.40 10.76 27.56
C LYS A 324 3.91 11.36 26.24
N PHE A 325 4.23 10.74 25.13
CA PHE A 325 3.79 11.17 23.81
C PHE A 325 2.30 10.92 23.57
N GLN A 326 1.66 10.04 24.35
CA GLN A 326 0.22 9.74 24.28
C GLN A 326 -0.26 9.36 22.88
N LEU A 327 0.51 8.55 22.15
CA LEU A 327 0.22 8.19 20.75
C LEU A 327 -1.20 7.59 20.60
N SER A 328 -1.61 6.72 21.52
CA SER A 328 -2.96 6.13 21.51
C SER A 328 -4.06 7.20 21.55
N LYS A 329 -3.90 8.23 22.37
CA LYS A 329 -4.86 9.36 22.42
C LYS A 329 -4.88 10.13 21.11
N ARG A 330 -3.71 10.45 20.54
CA ARG A 330 -3.59 11.18 19.28
C ARG A 330 -4.25 10.44 18.11
N LEU A 331 -4.07 9.12 18.04
CA LEU A 331 -4.73 8.27 17.05
C LEU A 331 -6.24 8.23 17.26
N ALA A 332 -6.70 8.07 18.50
CA ALA A 332 -8.13 8.08 18.82
C ALA A 332 -8.79 9.43 18.51
N ASP A 333 -8.12 10.56 18.74
CA ASP A 333 -8.62 11.91 18.47
C ASP A 333 -8.89 12.16 16.97
N VAL A 334 -8.16 11.47 16.08
CA VAL A 334 -8.42 11.48 14.63
C VAL A 334 -9.36 10.34 14.18
N GLY A 335 -9.92 9.58 15.14
CA GLY A 335 -10.92 8.54 14.90
C GLY A 335 -10.34 7.21 14.44
N LEU A 336 -9.09 6.92 14.75
CA LEU A 336 -8.42 5.66 14.47
C LEU A 336 -8.53 4.69 15.66
N PRO A 337 -8.68 3.36 15.43
CA PRO A 337 -8.66 2.37 16.48
C PRO A 337 -7.27 2.23 17.10
N VAL A 338 -7.22 1.96 18.40
CA VAL A 338 -5.99 1.84 19.18
C VAL A 338 -5.87 0.50 19.92
N ARG A 339 -6.89 -0.35 19.79
CA ARG A 339 -6.95 -1.70 20.39
C ARG A 339 -7.57 -2.68 19.41
N VAL A 340 -7.25 -3.94 19.55
CA VAL A 340 -7.92 -5.01 18.80
C VAL A 340 -9.41 -5.06 19.16
N PRO A 341 -10.31 -5.25 18.18
CA PRO A 341 -11.76 -5.15 18.41
C PRO A 341 -12.34 -6.38 19.12
N ALA A 342 -11.63 -7.49 19.14
CA ALA A 342 -12.06 -8.76 19.74
C ALA A 342 -10.89 -9.41 20.46
N ALA A 343 -11.18 -10.32 21.39
CA ALA A 343 -10.16 -11.14 22.01
C ALA A 343 -9.46 -12.00 20.94
N VAL A 344 -8.16 -11.79 20.78
CA VAL A 344 -7.32 -12.54 19.85
C VAL A 344 -6.33 -13.35 20.69
N ASP A 345 -6.13 -14.61 20.33
CA ASP A 345 -5.15 -15.46 21.00
C ASP A 345 -3.73 -14.90 20.74
N ARG A 346 -3.07 -14.51 21.82
CA ARG A 346 -1.69 -13.99 21.81
C ARG A 346 -0.70 -14.94 21.16
N ALA A 347 -0.87 -16.25 21.33
CA ALA A 347 -0.02 -17.23 20.68
C ALA A 347 -0.20 -17.24 19.15
N GLN A 348 -1.45 -17.09 18.69
CA GLN A 348 -1.74 -16.96 17.25
C GLN A 348 -1.13 -15.67 16.68
N LEU A 349 -1.27 -14.51 17.36
CA LEU A 349 -0.62 -13.26 16.93
C LEU A 349 0.90 -13.42 16.83
N LYS A 350 1.56 -13.99 17.84
CA LYS A 350 3.00 -14.24 17.80
C LYS A 350 3.41 -15.16 16.65
N ASN A 351 2.62 -16.21 16.37
CA ASN A 351 2.89 -17.09 15.24
C ASN A 351 2.74 -16.35 13.91
N ALA A 352 1.70 -15.51 13.75
CA ALA A 352 1.53 -14.69 12.57
C ALA A 352 2.69 -13.69 12.38
N MET A 353 3.17 -13.05 13.46
CA MET A 353 4.35 -12.18 13.41
C MET A 353 5.63 -12.90 12.97
N LYS A 354 5.82 -14.19 13.33
CA LYS A 354 6.95 -15.00 12.88
C LYS A 354 6.88 -15.33 11.40
N LEU A 355 5.67 -15.47 10.84
CA LEU A 355 5.45 -15.80 9.43
C LEU A 355 5.62 -14.57 8.51
N ASP A 356 5.34 -13.36 9.00
CA ASP A 356 5.39 -12.11 8.22
C ASP A 356 6.79 -11.82 7.66
N LYS A 357 7.84 -12.19 8.37
CA LYS A 357 9.23 -12.05 7.88
C LYS A 357 10.01 -13.29 8.21
N LYS A 358 10.21 -14.14 7.22
CA LYS A 358 11.17 -15.26 7.26
C LYS A 358 12.59 -14.70 7.49
N GLY A 359 12.89 -14.25 8.71
CA GLY A 359 14.25 -14.03 9.13
C GLY A 359 15.01 -15.36 9.08
N GLN A 360 16.27 -15.34 8.71
CA GLN A 360 17.13 -16.54 8.62
C GLN A 360 17.22 -17.33 9.94
N SER A 361 16.69 -16.79 11.06
CA SER A 361 16.79 -17.35 12.42
C SER A 361 15.45 -17.64 13.10
N GLY A 362 14.30 -17.41 12.47
CA GLY A 362 12.97 -17.54 13.12
C GLY A 362 12.67 -16.48 14.19
N ALA A 363 13.52 -15.48 14.37
CA ALA A 363 13.32 -14.37 15.29
C ALA A 363 12.36 -13.33 14.70
N ILE A 364 11.54 -12.68 15.58
CA ILE A 364 10.65 -11.59 15.17
C ILE A 364 11.49 -10.31 15.02
N ARG A 365 11.43 -9.73 13.83
CA ARG A 365 12.06 -8.46 13.49
C ARG A 365 11.04 -7.34 13.62
N LEU A 366 11.40 -6.25 14.32
CA LEU A 366 10.54 -5.09 14.52
C LEU A 366 11.20 -3.81 13.99
N VAL A 367 10.40 -2.94 13.40
CA VAL A 367 10.78 -1.55 13.19
C VAL A 367 10.25 -0.74 14.35
N LEU A 368 11.14 -0.10 15.10
CA LEU A 368 10.88 0.65 16.31
C LEU A 368 11.38 2.09 16.19
N LEU A 369 11.01 2.95 17.13
CA LEU A 369 11.52 4.33 17.23
C LEU A 369 12.48 4.48 18.41
N LYS A 370 13.53 5.26 18.20
CA LYS A 370 14.42 5.81 19.23
C LYS A 370 13.98 7.20 19.69
N GLY A 371 12.87 7.66 19.14
CA GLY A 371 12.23 8.95 19.21
C GLY A 371 11.62 9.28 17.88
N ILE A 372 10.76 10.30 17.81
CA ILE A 372 10.12 10.71 16.56
C ILE A 372 11.20 11.12 15.56
N GLY A 373 11.07 10.67 14.30
CA GLY A 373 12.07 10.91 13.25
C GLY A 373 13.30 10.00 13.30
N HIS A 374 13.40 9.10 14.28
CA HIS A 374 14.55 8.22 14.46
C HIS A 374 14.18 6.74 14.46
N PRO A 375 13.70 6.20 13.33
CA PRO A 375 13.38 4.78 13.21
C PRO A 375 14.64 3.92 13.22
N GLY A 376 14.48 2.66 13.62
CA GLY A 376 15.53 1.65 13.55
C GLY A 376 14.94 0.26 13.50
N VAL A 377 15.78 -0.71 13.14
CA VAL A 377 15.40 -2.11 13.02
C VAL A 377 15.96 -2.88 14.21
N LEU A 378 15.10 -3.62 14.91
CA LEU A 378 15.47 -4.59 15.94
C LEU A 378 15.31 -6.00 15.34
N ASP A 379 16.42 -6.65 14.99
CA ASP A 379 16.41 -7.91 14.23
C ASP A 379 15.94 -9.11 15.04
N ALA A 380 16.06 -9.07 16.38
CA ALA A 380 15.60 -10.13 17.28
C ALA A 380 14.94 -9.52 18.51
N ALA A 381 13.62 -9.31 18.44
CA ALA A 381 12.86 -8.78 19.55
C ALA A 381 12.74 -9.84 20.66
N SER A 382 13.05 -9.44 21.90
CA SER A 382 12.85 -10.30 23.08
C SER A 382 11.36 -10.51 23.36
N GLU A 383 11.03 -11.60 24.07
CA GLU A 383 9.65 -11.86 24.52
C GLU A 383 9.06 -10.68 25.29
N GLN A 384 9.84 -10.03 26.15
CA GLN A 384 9.42 -8.85 26.91
C GLN A 384 8.99 -7.69 25.99
N VAL A 385 9.74 -7.42 24.95
CA VAL A 385 9.44 -6.34 23.96
C VAL A 385 8.17 -6.65 23.19
N ILE A 386 8.00 -7.92 22.76
CA ILE A 386 6.81 -8.36 22.04
C ILE A 386 5.58 -8.28 22.94
N HIS A 387 5.68 -8.78 24.18
CA HIS A 387 4.56 -8.77 25.14
C HIS A 387 4.13 -7.35 25.47
N ALA A 388 5.07 -6.42 25.71
CA ALA A 388 4.73 -5.02 25.95
C ALA A 388 3.90 -4.41 24.82
N GLY A 389 4.24 -4.71 23.56
CA GLY A 389 3.45 -4.28 22.40
C GLY A 389 2.04 -4.90 22.42
N LEU A 390 1.92 -6.19 22.63
CA LEU A 390 0.63 -6.91 22.67
C LEU A 390 -0.26 -6.43 23.82
N ASP A 391 0.31 -6.23 25.02
CA ASP A 391 -0.42 -5.71 26.19
C ASP A 391 -1.02 -4.33 25.93
N ALA A 392 -0.27 -3.45 25.26
CA ALA A 392 -0.71 -2.08 24.96
C ALA A 392 -1.95 -2.02 24.07
N ILE A 393 -2.16 -3.01 23.20
CA ILE A 393 -3.30 -3.09 22.28
C ILE A 393 -4.43 -3.99 22.79
N GLY A 394 -4.28 -4.58 23.97
CA GLY A 394 -5.29 -5.42 24.62
C GLY A 394 -5.37 -6.84 24.03
N ALA A 395 -4.25 -7.38 23.52
CA ALA A 395 -4.14 -8.71 22.93
C ALA A 395 -3.46 -9.71 23.88
#